data_408e92ae327e323bea7ccb2522127015
#
_entry.id   408e92ae327e323bea7ccb2522127015
#
_cell.length_a   1.000
_cell.length_b   1.000
_cell.length_c   1.000
_cell.angle_alpha   90.00
_cell.angle_beta   90.00
_cell.angle_gamma   90.00
#
_symmetry.space_group_name_H-M   'P 1'
#
loop_
_entity.id
_entity.type
_entity.pdbx_description
1 polymer ?
#
loop_
_entity_poly.entity_id
_entity_poly.type
_entity_poly.pdbx_seq_one_letter_code
_entity_poly.pdbx_strand_id
1 'polypeptide(L)'
;MIRMPLATASLLAIAISLAGCGEGKDKAAAPATPTPAASTTAPAAAPAAAGKVDEAAAKAVVAHYADMVFAVYSDAESTAKTLQTAVDAFLAKPNADTLKAAREAWIAARVPYLQSEVFRFGNTI
;
A
#
# COMPACT_ATOMS: atom_id res chain seq x y z
N MET A 1 -47.42 -11.14 -42.28
CA MET A 1 -46.16 -11.27 -43.05
C MET A 1 -45.20 -10.18 -42.58
N ILE A 2 -44.35 -10.46 -41.62
CA ILE A 2 -43.38 -9.52 -41.06
C ILE A 2 -42.00 -9.98 -41.49
N ARG A 3 -41.32 -9.18 -42.31
CA ARG A 3 -39.96 -9.43 -42.79
C ARG A 3 -38.96 -8.92 -41.76
N MET A 4 -38.15 -9.79 -41.16
CA MET A 4 -36.98 -9.47 -40.37
C MET A 4 -35.79 -9.13 -41.30
N PRO A 5 -35.04 -8.05 -41.04
CA PRO A 5 -33.74 -7.85 -41.68
C PRO A 5 -32.64 -8.59 -40.94
N LEU A 6 -31.80 -9.32 -41.64
CA LEU A 6 -30.54 -9.89 -41.17
C LEU A 6 -29.57 -8.75 -40.88
N ALA A 7 -29.13 -8.66 -39.63
CA ALA A 7 -28.02 -7.79 -39.23
C ALA A 7 -26.71 -8.58 -39.42
N THR A 8 -25.84 -8.06 -40.26
CA THR A 8 -24.49 -8.54 -40.56
C THR A 8 -23.58 -8.33 -39.36
N ALA A 9 -23.01 -9.41 -38.82
CA ALA A 9 -21.99 -9.38 -37.79
C ALA A 9 -20.63 -8.98 -38.41
N SER A 10 -20.10 -7.79 -38.05
CA SER A 10 -18.74 -7.39 -38.38
C SER A 10 -17.77 -7.93 -37.30
N LEU A 11 -16.96 -8.90 -37.72
CA LEU A 11 -15.81 -9.38 -36.94
C LEU A 11 -14.69 -8.33 -37.01
N LEU A 12 -14.44 -7.63 -35.91
CA LEU A 12 -13.28 -6.74 -35.74
C LEU A 12 -12.10 -7.56 -35.20
N ALA A 13 -11.19 -7.93 -36.07
CA ALA A 13 -9.94 -8.59 -35.74
C ALA A 13 -8.95 -7.53 -35.22
N ILE A 14 -8.64 -7.56 -33.91
CA ILE A 14 -7.57 -6.73 -33.33
C ILE A 14 -6.26 -7.49 -33.45
N ALA A 15 -5.42 -7.05 -34.40
CA ALA A 15 -4.04 -7.51 -34.53
C ALA A 15 -3.17 -6.79 -33.46
N ILE A 16 -2.68 -7.54 -32.50
CA ILE A 16 -1.68 -7.06 -31.53
C ILE A 16 -0.31 -7.24 -32.17
N SER A 17 0.27 -6.16 -32.68
CA SER A 17 1.67 -6.13 -33.14
C SER A 17 2.60 -5.95 -31.94
N LEU A 18 3.33 -7.01 -31.56
CA LEU A 18 4.49 -6.91 -30.68
C LEU A 18 5.63 -6.27 -31.51
N ALA A 19 5.89 -4.99 -31.31
CA ALA A 19 7.09 -4.34 -31.82
C ALA A 19 8.27 -4.68 -30.90
N GLY A 20 9.28 -5.31 -31.49
CA GLY A 20 10.47 -5.79 -30.83
C GLY A 20 11.37 -4.67 -30.31
N CYS A 21 12.14 -5.00 -29.28
CA CYS A 21 13.24 -4.22 -28.76
C CYS A 21 14.29 -3.97 -29.86
N GLY A 22 14.43 -2.72 -30.26
CA GLY A 22 15.54 -2.26 -31.08
C GLY A 22 16.81 -2.12 -30.24
N GLU A 23 17.84 -2.86 -30.63
CA GLU A 23 19.19 -2.77 -30.09
C GLU A 23 19.86 -1.47 -30.58
N GLY A 24 19.80 -0.44 -29.75
CA GLY A 24 20.53 0.83 -29.94
C GLY A 24 21.86 0.75 -29.19
N LYS A 25 22.95 0.57 -29.91
CA LYS A 25 24.30 0.76 -29.41
C LYS A 25 24.61 2.26 -29.29
N ASP A 26 24.25 2.87 -28.19
CA ASP A 26 24.77 4.16 -27.81
C ASP A 26 25.65 4.02 -26.58
N LYS A 27 26.93 4.34 -26.82
CA LYS A 27 28.02 4.35 -25.87
C LYS A 27 27.80 5.50 -24.88
N ALA A 28 26.95 5.25 -23.86
CA ALA A 28 26.76 6.17 -22.75
C ALA A 28 27.87 5.97 -21.71
N ALA A 29 28.50 7.09 -21.31
CA ALA A 29 29.50 7.17 -20.26
C ALA A 29 29.02 6.49 -18.99
N ALA A 30 29.91 5.72 -18.37
CA ALA A 30 29.67 5.06 -17.08
C ALA A 30 29.25 6.11 -16.03
N PRO A 31 28.13 5.91 -15.30
CA PRO A 31 27.83 6.71 -14.14
C PRO A 31 28.89 6.39 -13.06
N ALA A 32 29.48 7.47 -12.52
CA ALA A 32 30.40 7.37 -11.39
C ALA A 32 29.72 6.61 -10.25
N THR A 33 30.32 5.51 -9.84
CA THR A 33 29.95 4.75 -8.65
C THR A 33 29.98 5.69 -7.45
N PRO A 34 28.89 5.88 -6.70
CA PRO A 34 28.96 6.62 -5.45
C PRO A 34 29.86 5.82 -4.49
N THR A 35 30.96 6.43 -4.10
CA THR A 35 31.81 5.93 -3.01
C THR A 35 30.94 5.67 -1.80
N PRO A 36 30.98 4.47 -1.19
CA PRO A 36 30.22 4.23 0.04
C PRO A 36 30.72 5.22 1.10
N ALA A 37 29.85 6.12 1.51
CA ALA A 37 30.09 6.98 2.65
C ALA A 37 30.42 6.06 3.83
N ALA A 38 31.56 6.31 4.46
CA ALA A 38 32.01 5.59 5.64
C ALA A 38 30.86 5.59 6.65
N SER A 39 30.34 4.40 6.93
CA SER A 39 29.41 4.20 8.03
C SER A 39 30.16 4.59 9.30
N THR A 40 29.88 5.80 9.81
CA THR A 40 30.23 6.16 11.18
C THR A 40 29.45 5.19 12.05
N THR A 41 30.14 4.14 12.51
CA THR A 41 29.67 3.24 13.54
C THR A 41 29.28 4.12 14.74
N ALA A 42 27.99 4.33 14.94
CA ALA A 42 27.49 4.93 16.17
C ALA A 42 28.07 4.11 17.34
N PRO A 43 28.59 4.75 18.40
CA PRO A 43 29.07 4.00 19.55
C PRO A 43 27.93 3.08 20.00
N ALA A 44 28.19 1.77 20.03
CA ALA A 44 27.27 0.83 20.64
C ALA A 44 27.01 1.33 22.05
N ALA A 45 25.79 1.76 22.32
CA ALA A 45 25.38 2.12 23.67
C ALA A 45 25.71 0.91 24.55
N ALA A 46 26.63 1.10 25.50
CA ALA A 46 26.93 0.08 26.48
C ALA A 46 25.59 -0.39 27.09
N PRO A 47 25.38 -1.70 27.32
CA PRO A 47 24.17 -2.17 27.97
C PRO A 47 24.05 -1.41 29.30
N ALA A 48 23.03 -0.55 29.38
CA ALA A 48 22.71 0.13 30.62
C ALA A 48 22.60 -0.95 31.69
N ALA A 49 23.41 -0.82 32.75
CA ALA A 49 23.31 -1.74 33.89
C ALA A 49 21.84 -1.91 34.23
N ALA A 50 21.36 -3.15 34.30
CA ALA A 50 19.97 -3.47 34.58
C ALA A 50 19.61 -2.99 35.98
N GLY A 51 19.39 -1.65 36.10
CA GLY A 51 18.77 -1.04 37.25
C GLY A 51 17.36 -1.64 37.39
N LYS A 52 16.90 -1.73 38.64
CA LYS A 52 15.53 -2.18 38.90
C LYS A 52 14.58 -1.30 38.09
N VAL A 53 13.81 -1.94 37.16
CA VAL A 53 12.82 -1.22 36.38
C VAL A 53 11.76 -0.68 37.34
N ASP A 54 11.50 0.63 37.30
CA ASP A 54 10.40 1.21 38.05
C ASP A 54 9.08 0.65 37.49
N GLU A 55 8.37 -0.10 38.32
CA GLU A 55 7.11 -0.79 37.92
C GLU A 55 6.05 0.23 37.49
N ALA A 56 5.96 1.39 38.11
CA ALA A 56 5.00 2.42 37.75
C ALA A 56 5.32 3.01 36.37
N ALA A 57 6.58 3.29 36.08
CA ALA A 57 7.03 3.73 34.76
C ALA A 57 6.80 2.65 33.71
N ALA A 58 7.06 1.38 34.01
CA ALA A 58 6.80 0.29 33.07
C ALA A 58 5.31 0.16 32.75
N LYS A 59 4.43 0.25 33.71
CA LYS A 59 2.97 0.25 33.52
C LYS A 59 2.51 1.43 32.64
N ALA A 60 3.06 2.62 32.88
CA ALA A 60 2.74 3.80 32.06
C ALA A 60 3.14 3.61 30.59
N VAL A 61 4.32 3.02 30.32
CA VAL A 61 4.76 2.71 28.96
C VAL A 61 3.83 1.69 28.29
N VAL A 62 3.45 0.63 29.00
CA VAL A 62 2.54 -0.38 28.47
C VAL A 62 1.16 0.20 28.16
N ALA A 63 0.63 1.04 29.06
CA ALA A 63 -0.65 1.73 28.83
C ALA A 63 -0.59 2.62 27.59
N HIS A 64 0.44 3.45 27.48
CA HIS A 64 0.63 4.33 26.31
C HIS A 64 0.78 3.53 25.01
N TYR A 65 1.50 2.41 25.07
CA TYR A 65 1.60 1.50 23.90
C TYR A 65 0.24 0.95 23.49
N ALA A 66 -0.57 0.51 24.45
CA ALA A 66 -1.92 0.02 24.17
C ALA A 66 -2.81 1.10 23.55
N ASP A 67 -2.73 2.36 24.04
CA ASP A 67 -3.46 3.49 23.47
C ASP A 67 -3.05 3.78 22.03
N MET A 68 -1.75 3.73 21.73
CA MET A 68 -1.25 3.89 20.35
C MET A 68 -1.77 2.77 19.42
N VAL A 69 -1.70 1.52 19.86
CA VAL A 69 -2.22 0.38 19.10
C VAL A 69 -3.72 0.56 18.81
N PHE A 70 -4.49 0.91 19.85
CA PHE A 70 -5.92 1.13 19.71
C PHE A 70 -6.24 2.26 18.72
N ALA A 71 -5.52 3.38 18.79
CA ALA A 71 -5.70 4.50 17.86
C ALA A 71 -5.44 4.08 16.42
N VAL A 72 -4.32 3.41 16.13
CA VAL A 72 -3.97 2.98 14.78
C VAL A 72 -4.98 1.98 14.21
N TYR A 73 -5.44 1.01 15.00
CA TYR A 73 -6.46 0.07 14.52
C TYR A 73 -7.84 0.73 14.36
N SER A 74 -8.19 1.71 15.18
CA SER A 74 -9.42 2.50 15.03
C SER A 74 -9.42 3.30 13.72
N ASP A 75 -8.29 3.91 13.37
CA ASP A 75 -8.13 4.62 12.10
C ASP A 75 -8.21 3.66 10.90
N ALA A 76 -7.57 2.48 11.01
CA ALA A 76 -7.64 1.46 9.97
C ALA A 76 -9.07 0.95 9.77
N GLU A 77 -9.82 0.71 10.84
CA GLU A 77 -11.23 0.30 10.79
C GLU A 77 -12.12 1.39 10.15
N SER A 78 -11.95 2.64 10.56
CA SER A 78 -12.72 3.77 10.04
C SER A 78 -12.51 3.96 8.54
N THR A 79 -11.26 3.93 8.08
CA THR A 79 -10.94 4.07 6.66
C THR A 79 -11.37 2.84 5.84
N ALA A 80 -11.33 1.63 6.40
CA ALA A 80 -11.84 0.43 5.76
C ALA A 80 -13.36 0.49 5.55
N LYS A 81 -14.12 1.02 6.52
CA LYS A 81 -15.57 1.25 6.38
C LYS A 81 -15.88 2.28 5.28
N THR A 82 -15.08 3.32 5.17
CA THR A 82 -15.19 4.31 4.09
C THR A 82 -14.93 3.67 2.72
N LEU A 83 -13.90 2.83 2.62
CA LEU A 83 -13.60 2.06 1.41
C LEU A 83 -14.76 1.13 1.05
N GLN A 84 -15.30 0.39 2.01
CA GLN A 84 -16.45 -0.48 1.79
C GLN A 84 -17.62 0.29 1.18
N THR A 85 -17.99 1.43 1.78
CA THR A 85 -19.06 2.28 1.26
C THR A 85 -18.82 2.74 -0.17
N ALA A 86 -17.58 3.12 -0.51
CA ALA A 86 -17.23 3.57 -1.86
C ALA A 86 -17.27 2.41 -2.89
N VAL A 87 -16.88 1.19 -2.48
CA VAL A 87 -16.99 -0.01 -3.31
C VAL A 87 -18.45 -0.38 -3.54
N ASP A 88 -19.28 -0.36 -2.50
CA ASP A 88 -20.72 -0.64 -2.62
C ASP A 88 -21.41 0.36 -3.57
N ALA A 89 -21.06 1.64 -3.48
CA ALA A 89 -21.56 2.66 -4.40
C ALA A 89 -21.11 2.41 -5.85
N PHE A 90 -19.87 1.96 -6.05
CA PHE A 90 -19.38 1.58 -7.37
C PHE A 90 -20.13 0.37 -7.94
N LEU A 91 -20.38 -0.66 -7.12
CA LEU A 91 -21.12 -1.84 -7.53
C LEU A 91 -22.58 -1.53 -7.86
N ALA A 92 -23.21 -0.63 -7.10
CA ALA A 92 -24.60 -0.20 -7.34
C ALA A 92 -24.75 0.63 -8.62
N LYS A 93 -23.77 1.46 -8.95
CA LYS A 93 -23.78 2.33 -10.12
C LYS A 93 -22.38 2.48 -10.72
N PRO A 94 -21.93 1.53 -11.53
CA PRO A 94 -20.60 1.57 -12.14
C PRO A 94 -20.46 2.74 -13.12
N ASN A 95 -19.57 3.68 -12.81
CA ASN A 95 -19.18 4.79 -13.69
C ASN A 95 -17.79 5.35 -13.29
N ALA A 96 -17.29 6.33 -14.05
CA ALA A 96 -15.97 6.90 -13.82
C ALA A 96 -15.84 7.57 -12.44
N ASP A 97 -16.89 8.25 -11.97
CA ASP A 97 -16.86 8.98 -10.70
C ASP A 97 -16.84 8.03 -9.50
N THR A 98 -17.71 7.00 -9.52
CA THR A 98 -17.74 5.99 -8.45
C THR A 98 -16.50 5.13 -8.44
N LEU A 99 -15.91 4.81 -9.59
CA LEU A 99 -14.62 4.14 -9.67
C LEU A 99 -13.50 5.01 -9.10
N LYS A 100 -13.49 6.31 -9.41
CA LYS A 100 -12.53 7.26 -8.87
C LYS A 100 -12.63 7.33 -7.34
N ALA A 101 -13.85 7.47 -6.80
CA ALA A 101 -14.10 7.50 -5.37
C ALA A 101 -13.62 6.23 -4.65
N ALA A 102 -13.87 5.05 -5.22
CA ALA A 102 -13.40 3.78 -4.67
C ALA A 102 -11.87 3.68 -4.65
N ARG A 103 -11.19 4.16 -5.70
CA ARG A 103 -9.72 4.20 -5.75
C ARG A 103 -9.13 5.16 -4.71
N GLU A 104 -9.72 6.34 -4.54
CA GLU A 104 -9.29 7.31 -3.54
C GLU A 104 -9.47 6.78 -2.12
N ALA A 105 -10.61 6.15 -1.84
CA ALA A 105 -10.87 5.51 -0.56
C ALA A 105 -9.90 4.34 -0.28
N TRP A 106 -9.54 3.55 -1.31
CA TRP A 106 -8.54 2.50 -1.18
C TRP A 106 -7.15 3.04 -0.83
N ILE A 107 -6.72 4.12 -1.49
CA ILE A 107 -5.44 4.78 -1.20
C ILE A 107 -5.44 5.29 0.24
N ALA A 108 -6.52 5.94 0.68
CA ALA A 108 -6.65 6.45 2.04
C ALA A 108 -6.61 5.33 3.10
N ALA A 109 -7.29 4.20 2.85
CA ALA A 109 -7.32 3.08 3.77
C ALA A 109 -5.96 2.35 3.90
N ARG A 110 -5.11 2.42 2.88
CA ARG A 110 -3.78 1.79 2.93
C ARG A 110 -2.86 2.39 3.99
N VAL A 111 -2.95 3.70 4.23
CA VAL A 111 -2.02 4.38 5.14
C VAL A 111 -2.13 3.84 6.56
N PRO A 112 -3.27 3.90 7.27
CA PRO A 112 -3.38 3.36 8.62
C PRO A 112 -3.22 1.84 8.66
N TYR A 113 -3.65 1.12 7.60
CA TYR A 113 -3.42 -0.31 7.51
C TYR A 113 -1.91 -0.66 7.53
N LEU A 114 -1.10 0.02 6.73
CA LEU A 114 0.36 -0.20 6.72
C LEU A 114 1.02 0.23 8.04
N GLN A 115 0.53 1.28 8.67
CA GLN A 115 1.01 1.68 10.00
C GLN A 115 0.76 0.60 11.05
N SER A 116 -0.31 -0.18 10.93
CA SER A 116 -0.61 -1.26 11.87
C SER A 116 0.37 -2.43 11.80
N GLU A 117 1.17 -2.53 10.73
CA GLU A 117 2.12 -3.64 10.56
C GLU A 117 3.23 -3.67 11.61
N VAL A 118 3.60 -2.51 12.15
CA VAL A 118 4.58 -2.40 13.25
C VAL A 118 4.14 -3.18 14.50
N PHE A 119 2.85 -3.45 14.67
CA PHE A 119 2.30 -4.19 15.81
C PHE A 119 2.12 -5.70 15.54
N ARG A 120 2.51 -6.20 14.37
CA ARG A 120 2.33 -7.60 13.96
C ARG A 120 3.54 -8.50 14.28
N PHE A 121 4.26 -8.22 15.32
CA PHE A 121 5.39 -9.06 15.70
C PHE A 121 4.92 -10.36 16.36
N GLY A 122 5.54 -11.48 15.97
CA GLY A 122 5.29 -12.80 16.54
C GLY A 122 4.13 -13.59 15.95
N ASN A 123 3.43 -13.07 14.96
CA ASN A 123 2.43 -13.82 14.22
C ASN A 123 3.09 -14.60 13.07
N THR A 124 3.26 -15.90 13.26
CA THR A 124 3.53 -16.81 12.14
C THR A 124 2.21 -17.02 11.43
N ILE A 125 2.05 -16.43 10.24
CA ILE A 125 0.91 -16.69 9.37
C ILE A 125 1.21 -17.96 8.57
#